data_ccdaa9b3cd2de3556791abb12d639259
#
_entry.id   ccdaa9b3cd2de3556791abb12d639259
#
_cell.length_a   1.000
_cell.length_b   1.000
_cell.length_c   1.000
_cell.angle_alpha   90.00
_cell.angle_beta   90.00
_cell.angle_gamma   90.00
#
_symmetry.space_group_name_H-M   'P 1'
#
loop_
_entity.id
_entity.type
_entity.pdbx_description
1 polymer ?
#
loop_
_entity_poly.entity_id
_entity_poly.type
_entity_poly.pdbx_seq_one_letter_code
_entity_poly.pdbx_strand_id
1 'polypeptide(L)'
;GNVEVFMNGYWKNDSLMFIGKSGITYGWNNTLKNYKKNYPDTTAMGKLDFNIITLKRLSSTYYEVVGKWHLERSIGDLAGHFTLLFNKIKKRWVIIADHSS
;
A
#
# COMPACT_ATOMS: atom_id res chain seq x y z
N GLY A 1 -8.56 8.10 8.91
CA GLY A 1 -7.25 7.91 8.51
C GLY A 1 -6.61 9.03 7.72
N ASN A 2 -5.39 9.23 8.00
CA ASN A 2 -4.58 10.19 7.26
C ASN A 2 -3.83 9.45 6.16
N VAL A 3 -4.22 9.67 4.90
CA VAL A 3 -3.62 9.03 3.74
C VAL A 3 -2.13 9.38 3.61
N GLU A 4 -1.75 10.60 3.97
CA GLU A 4 -0.34 11.02 3.92
C GLU A 4 0.53 10.26 4.92
N VAL A 5 0.03 10.01 6.13
CA VAL A 5 0.72 9.18 7.12
C VAL A 5 0.86 7.74 6.61
N PHE A 6 -0.20 7.20 6.02
CA PHE A 6 -0.19 5.87 5.41
C PHE A 6 0.89 5.76 4.34
N MET A 7 1.04 6.78 3.52
CA MET A 7 2.03 6.81 2.42
C MET A 7 3.48 6.93 2.89
N ASN A 8 3.73 7.22 4.18
CA ASN A 8 5.11 7.33 4.69
C ASN A 8 5.89 6.00 4.63
N GLY A 9 5.20 4.87 4.59
CA GLY A 9 5.82 3.56 4.42
C GLY A 9 6.28 3.25 3.00
N TYR A 10 5.86 4.05 2.03
CA TYR A 10 6.19 3.87 0.62
C TYR A 10 7.42 4.68 0.22
N TRP A 11 8.18 4.12 -0.72
CA TRP A 11 9.34 4.78 -1.29
C TRP A 11 8.95 6.08 -1.97
N LYS A 12 9.49 7.19 -1.50
CA LYS A 12 9.17 8.52 -2.04
C LYS A 12 10.01 8.79 -3.27
N ASN A 13 9.63 8.15 -4.38
CA ASN A 13 10.36 8.16 -5.64
C ASN A 13 9.38 8.01 -6.81
N ASP A 14 9.75 8.55 -7.96
CA ASP A 14 8.92 8.48 -9.17
C ASP A 14 8.85 7.06 -9.75
N SER A 15 9.73 6.17 -9.33
CA SER A 15 9.75 4.76 -9.77
C SER A 15 8.94 3.83 -8.85
N LEU A 16 8.34 4.33 -7.78
CA LEU A 16 7.39 3.54 -6.98
C LEU A 16 6.29 3.01 -7.91
N MET A 17 5.98 1.72 -7.79
CA MET A 17 4.96 1.09 -8.61
C MET A 17 3.80 0.61 -7.74
N PHE A 18 2.59 1.01 -8.10
CA PHE A 18 1.36 0.53 -7.49
C PHE A 18 0.48 -0.10 -8.56
N ILE A 19 0.14 -1.38 -8.38
CA ILE A 19 -0.70 -2.13 -9.30
C ILE A 19 -2.03 -2.41 -8.61
N GLY A 20 -3.09 -1.81 -9.13
CA GLY A 20 -4.46 -2.01 -8.64
C GLY A 20 -5.37 -2.54 -9.73
N LYS A 21 -6.67 -2.55 -9.47
CA LYS A 21 -7.68 -3.01 -10.43
C LYS A 21 -7.65 -2.22 -11.74
N SER A 22 -7.37 -0.93 -11.67
CA SER A 22 -7.38 -0.05 -12.85
C SER A 22 -6.06 -0.01 -13.59
N GLY A 23 -5.07 -0.78 -13.16
CA GLY A 23 -3.76 -0.86 -13.79
C GLY A 23 -2.63 -0.35 -12.93
N ILE A 24 -1.56 0.09 -13.58
CA ILE A 24 -0.33 0.48 -12.91
C ILE A 24 -0.26 2.00 -12.75
N THR A 25 0.10 2.43 -11.53
CA THR A 25 0.41 3.83 -11.22
C THR A 25 1.88 3.91 -10.83
N TYR A 26 2.61 4.83 -11.42
CA TYR A 26 4.01 5.08 -11.09
C TYR A 26 4.17 6.36 -10.29
N GLY A 27 5.05 6.32 -9.31
CA GLY A 27 5.45 7.47 -8.52
C GLY A 27 4.65 7.65 -7.23
N TRP A 28 5.36 8.13 -6.20
CA TRP A 28 4.79 8.37 -4.88
C TRP A 28 3.65 9.42 -4.92
N ASN A 29 3.86 10.52 -5.63
CA ASN A 29 2.87 11.60 -5.71
C ASN A 29 1.60 11.15 -6.42
N ASN A 30 1.73 10.40 -7.51
CA ASN A 30 0.57 9.89 -8.25
C ASN A 30 -0.22 8.86 -7.43
N THR A 31 0.49 8.01 -6.68
CA THR A 31 -0.15 7.05 -5.79
C THR A 31 -0.91 7.76 -4.67
N LEU A 32 -0.32 8.80 -4.08
CA LEU A 32 -0.99 9.62 -3.08
C LEU A 32 -2.26 10.28 -3.64
N LYS A 33 -2.20 10.83 -4.85
CA LYS A 33 -3.37 11.43 -5.51
C LYS A 33 -4.49 10.43 -5.69
N ASN A 34 -4.18 9.20 -6.10
CA ASN A 34 -5.17 8.14 -6.28
C ASN A 34 -5.82 7.76 -4.95
N TYR A 35 -5.05 7.65 -3.87
CA TYR A 35 -5.61 7.39 -2.54
C TYR A 35 -6.53 8.50 -2.09
N LYS A 36 -6.16 9.76 -2.28
CA LYS A 36 -7.00 10.92 -1.93
C LYS A 36 -8.29 10.96 -2.75
N LYS A 37 -8.21 10.59 -4.01
CA LYS A 37 -9.38 10.53 -4.90
C LYS A 37 -10.34 9.42 -4.50
N ASN A 38 -9.83 8.24 -4.17
CA ASN A 38 -10.65 7.06 -3.84
C ASN A 38 -11.15 7.09 -2.39
N TYR A 39 -10.40 7.73 -1.49
CA TYR A 39 -10.70 7.81 -0.07
C TYR A 39 -10.61 9.27 0.40
N PRO A 40 -11.56 10.12 -0.04
CA PRO A 40 -11.47 11.56 0.23
C PRO A 40 -11.69 11.95 1.69
N ASP A 41 -12.28 11.05 2.49
CA ASP A 41 -12.56 11.30 3.90
C ASP A 41 -12.49 10.01 4.73
N THR A 42 -12.70 10.14 6.03
CA THR A 42 -12.65 9.01 6.96
C THR A 42 -13.78 8.01 6.73
N THR A 43 -14.94 8.45 6.22
CA THR A 43 -16.04 7.55 5.90
C THR A 43 -15.69 6.63 4.73
N ALA A 44 -15.07 7.17 3.69
CA ALA A 44 -14.63 6.38 2.54
C ALA A 44 -13.49 5.42 2.89
N MET A 45 -12.55 5.83 3.74
CA MET A 45 -11.43 4.99 4.20
C MET A 45 -11.89 3.94 5.21
N GLY A 46 -12.73 4.33 6.17
CA GLY A 46 -13.17 3.46 7.25
C GLY A 46 -12.04 3.02 8.18
N LYS A 47 -12.20 1.84 8.75
CA LYS A 47 -11.20 1.21 9.61
C LYS A 47 -10.44 0.16 8.80
N LEU A 48 -9.13 0.33 8.72
CA LEU A 48 -8.25 -0.55 7.96
C LEU A 48 -7.62 -1.60 8.87
N ASP A 49 -7.78 -2.87 8.50
CA ASP A 49 -7.14 -4.01 9.14
C ASP A 49 -6.29 -4.76 8.13
N PHE A 50 -5.17 -5.28 8.59
CA PHE A 50 -4.26 -6.13 7.79
C PHE A 50 -4.08 -7.48 8.46
N ASN A 51 -3.97 -8.51 7.63
CA ASN A 51 -3.58 -9.85 8.07
C ASN A 51 -2.42 -10.31 7.20
N ILE A 52 -1.24 -10.49 7.78
CA ILE A 52 -0.06 -10.94 7.07
C ILE A 52 -0.14 -12.47 6.92
N ILE A 53 -0.12 -12.94 5.67
CA ILE A 53 -0.15 -14.36 5.35
C ILE A 53 1.27 -14.91 5.26
N THR A 54 2.15 -14.20 4.56
CA THR A 54 3.53 -14.64 4.31
C THR A 54 4.49 -13.46 4.41
N LEU A 55 5.59 -13.67 5.12
CA LEU A 55 6.72 -12.75 5.17
C LEU A 55 7.94 -13.51 4.70
N LYS A 56 8.49 -13.16 3.54
CA LYS A 56 9.60 -13.87 2.92
C LYS A 56 10.81 -12.97 2.73
N ARG A 57 11.92 -13.35 3.36
CA ARG A 57 13.20 -12.69 3.15
C ARG A 57 13.78 -13.14 1.82
N LEU A 58 14.03 -12.19 0.91
CA LEU A 58 14.65 -12.47 -0.39
C LEU A 58 16.17 -12.26 -0.33
N SER A 59 16.60 -11.27 0.43
CA SER A 59 18.00 -10.95 0.68
C SER A 59 18.13 -10.11 1.93
N SER A 60 19.33 -9.62 2.24
CA SER A 60 19.55 -8.72 3.38
C SER A 60 18.84 -7.36 3.22
N THR A 61 18.44 -7.00 1.99
CA THR A 61 17.83 -5.70 1.67
C THR A 61 16.47 -5.80 1.01
N TYR A 62 15.92 -7.00 0.80
CA TYR A 62 14.63 -7.21 0.16
C TYR A 62 13.77 -8.21 0.93
N TYR A 63 12.49 -7.85 1.12
CA TYR A 63 11.45 -8.72 1.64
C TYR A 63 10.20 -8.67 0.78
N GLU A 64 9.51 -9.81 0.66
CA GLU A 64 8.19 -9.89 0.06
C GLU A 64 7.17 -10.17 1.16
N VAL A 65 6.08 -9.42 1.16
CA VAL A 65 4.97 -9.60 2.10
C VAL A 65 3.69 -9.84 1.32
N VAL A 66 2.99 -10.92 1.66
CA VAL A 66 1.67 -11.22 1.10
C VAL A 66 0.67 -11.20 2.24
N GLY A 67 -0.46 -10.56 2.04
CA GLY A 67 -1.48 -10.46 3.07
C GLY A 67 -2.86 -10.16 2.54
N LYS A 68 -3.78 -9.96 3.48
CA LYS A 68 -5.14 -9.51 3.22
C LYS A 68 -5.34 -8.14 3.84
N TRP A 69 -6.14 -7.32 3.18
CA TRP A 69 -6.59 -6.06 3.72
C TRP A 69 -8.12 -6.04 3.80
N HIS A 70 -8.63 -5.29 4.77
CA HIS A 70 -10.05 -5.11 4.97
C HIS A 70 -10.33 -3.68 5.42
N LEU A 71 -11.25 -3.02 4.75
CA LEU A 71 -11.77 -1.71 5.15
C LEU A 71 -13.18 -1.91 5.69
N GLU A 72 -13.37 -1.67 6.98
CA GLU A 72 -14.68 -1.66 7.63
C GLU A 72 -15.26 -0.26 7.50
N ARG A 73 -16.37 -0.13 6.77
CA ARG A 73 -17.00 1.15 6.48
C ARG A 73 -18.50 1.07 6.66
N SER A 74 -19.11 2.18 7.10
CA SER A 74 -20.58 2.28 7.19
C SER A 74 -21.27 2.22 5.82
N ILE A 75 -20.55 2.58 4.76
CA ILE A 75 -21.06 2.60 3.38
C ILE A 75 -20.80 1.30 2.60
N GLY A 76 -20.35 0.27 3.30
CA GLY A 76 -20.00 -1.04 2.71
C GLY A 76 -18.52 -1.36 2.84
N ASP A 77 -18.24 -2.58 3.24
CA ASP A 77 -16.86 -3.03 3.44
C ASP A 77 -16.18 -3.33 2.13
N LEU A 78 -14.86 -3.13 2.09
CA LEU A 78 -14.00 -3.55 1.00
C LEU A 78 -12.93 -4.48 1.56
N ALA A 79 -12.52 -5.45 0.77
CA ALA A 79 -11.47 -6.38 1.15
C ALA A 79 -10.73 -6.90 -0.09
N GLY A 80 -9.51 -7.36 0.12
CA GLY A 80 -8.72 -7.95 -0.94
C GLY A 80 -7.39 -8.49 -0.41
N HIS A 81 -6.51 -8.79 -1.35
CA HIS A 81 -5.16 -9.26 -1.06
C HIS A 81 -4.14 -8.24 -1.54
N PHE A 82 -2.96 -8.30 -0.95
CA PHE A 82 -1.84 -7.47 -1.39
C PHE A 82 -0.55 -8.28 -1.42
N THR A 83 0.34 -7.88 -2.30
CA THR A 83 1.74 -8.30 -2.32
C THR A 83 2.59 -7.04 -2.30
N LEU A 84 3.48 -6.95 -1.33
CA LEU A 84 4.38 -5.81 -1.16
C LEU A 84 5.81 -6.27 -1.35
N LEU A 85 6.59 -5.46 -2.05
CA LEU A 85 8.04 -5.63 -2.12
C LEU A 85 8.69 -4.50 -1.34
N PHE A 86 9.41 -4.87 -0.29
CA PHE A 86 10.19 -3.94 0.54
C PHE A 86 11.65 -3.96 0.12
N ASN A 87 12.26 -2.78 0.11
CA ASN A 87 13.69 -2.62 -0.07
C ASN A 87 14.24 -1.75 1.05
N LYS A 88 15.42 -2.11 1.57
CA LYS A 88 16.12 -1.28 2.54
C LYS A 88 16.96 -0.25 1.80
N ILE A 89 16.54 1.00 1.88
CA ILE A 89 17.19 2.14 1.25
C ILE A 89 17.61 3.13 2.33
N LYS A 90 18.89 3.47 2.39
CA LYS A 90 19.45 4.40 3.39
C LYS A 90 19.05 3.99 4.82
N LYS A 91 19.23 2.69 5.13
CA LYS A 91 18.92 2.09 6.45
C LYS A 91 17.44 2.10 6.83
N ARG A 92 16.55 2.38 5.89
CA ARG A 92 15.10 2.39 6.11
C ARG A 92 14.40 1.41 5.17
N TRP A 93 13.48 0.61 5.71
CA TRP A 93 12.63 -0.27 4.91
C TRP A 93 11.49 0.53 4.31
N VAL A 94 11.36 0.46 2.98
CA VAL A 94 10.27 1.14 2.25
C VAL A 94 9.64 0.19 1.24
N ILE A 95 8.37 0.39 0.95
CA ILE A 95 7.65 -0.35 -0.08
C ILE A 95 8.02 0.28 -1.42
N ILE A 96 8.61 -0.54 -2.32
CA ILE A 96 8.97 -0.10 -3.66
C ILE A 96 7.98 -0.57 -4.73
N ALA A 97 7.18 -1.59 -4.42
CA ALA A 97 6.10 -2.04 -5.28
C ALA A 97 4.97 -2.59 -4.43
N ASP A 98 3.73 -2.32 -4.84
CA ASP A 98 2.51 -2.75 -4.19
C ASP A 98 1.55 -3.26 -5.26
N HIS A 99 1.11 -4.51 -5.12
CA HIS A 99 0.07 -5.10 -5.96
C HIS A 99 -1.11 -5.44 -5.05
N SER A 100 -2.16 -4.66 -5.15
CA SER A 100 -3.37 -4.79 -4.33
C SER A 100 -4.57 -5.07 -5.22
N SER A 101 -5.37 -6.02 -4.81
CA SER A 101 -6.57 -6.42 -5.54
C SER A 101 -7.83 -6.34 -4.68
#